data_219f8693f1dacd820df1cdf8f49783f3
#
_entry.id   219f8693f1dacd820df1cdf8f49783f3
#
_cell.length_a   1.000
_cell.length_b   1.000
_cell.length_c   1.000
_cell.angle_alpha   90.00
_cell.angle_beta   90.00
_cell.angle_gamma   90.00
#
_symmetry.space_group_name_H-M   'P 1'
#
loop_
_entity.id
_entity.type
_entity.pdbx_description
1 polymer ?
#
loop_
_entity_poly.entity_id
_entity_poly.type
_entity_poly.pdbx_seq_one_letter_code
_entity_poly.pdbx_strand_id
1 'polypeptide(L)'
;MLASQKRYLPEQGLLGSTPELDALLAKQSRPDNAAANGSSIAFLAEFAGKSCLFLADAHPDVLCASLKRLLAARRVQRLVVDAVKVSHHGSKGNTTDELMSLIESPRFLFSTNGAQFGHPDKEAVRRVIGRSVRQKPELYFNYLSDHNKEWNSVDRQRTLNYTGIFNPNQGSPLVVQL
;
A
#
# COMPACT_ATOMS: atom_id res chain seq x y z
N MET A 1 -13.58 34.03 -11.53
CA MET A 1 -14.47 32.97 -11.04
C MET A 1 -13.74 31.66 -11.15
N LEU A 2 -13.22 31.16 -10.04
CA LEU A 2 -12.50 29.87 -9.99
C LEU A 2 -13.53 28.75 -9.80
N ALA A 3 -13.63 27.87 -10.79
CA ALA A 3 -14.51 26.72 -10.74
C ALA A 3 -14.06 25.77 -9.63
N SER A 4 -14.93 25.51 -8.67
CA SER A 4 -14.80 24.52 -7.62
C SER A 4 -14.58 23.14 -8.23
N GLN A 5 -13.38 22.60 -8.10
CA GLN A 5 -13.12 21.19 -8.39
C GLN A 5 -13.88 20.34 -7.37
N LYS A 6 -14.98 19.73 -7.79
CA LYS A 6 -15.66 18.68 -7.02
C LYS A 6 -14.65 17.56 -6.72
N ARG A 7 -14.30 17.38 -5.44
CA ARG A 7 -13.61 16.17 -4.97
C ARG A 7 -14.50 14.98 -5.32
N TYR A 8 -13.97 14.06 -6.11
CA TYR A 8 -14.60 12.77 -6.32
C TYR A 8 -14.54 11.98 -4.99
N LEU A 9 -15.65 11.96 -4.28
CA LEU A 9 -15.88 11.03 -3.19
C LEU A 9 -16.53 9.80 -3.86
N PRO A 10 -15.94 8.58 -3.69
CA PRO A 10 -16.62 7.37 -4.14
C PRO A 10 -17.96 7.30 -3.42
N GLU A 11 -19.02 6.93 -4.16
CA GLU A 11 -20.35 6.75 -3.61
C GLU A 11 -20.32 5.78 -2.42
N GLN A 12 -21.06 6.12 -1.37
CA GLN A 12 -21.28 5.29 -0.20
C GLN A 12 -21.87 3.94 -0.67
N GLY A 13 -21.12 2.87 -0.48
CA GLY A 13 -21.62 1.54 -0.82
C GLY A 13 -20.59 0.52 -1.29
N LEU A 14 -19.32 0.65 -0.95
CA LEU A 14 -18.39 -0.48 -1.07
C LEU A 14 -18.84 -1.56 -0.08
N LEU A 15 -19.41 -2.63 -0.62
CA LEU A 15 -19.79 -3.85 0.08
C LEU A 15 -18.69 -4.24 1.08
N GLY A 16 -18.98 -4.19 2.39
CA GLY A 16 -18.13 -4.71 3.44
C GLY A 16 -17.34 -3.70 4.27
N SER A 17 -17.51 -2.39 4.12
CA SER A 17 -16.93 -1.44 5.06
C SER A 17 -17.71 -1.44 6.39
N THR A 18 -16.99 -1.61 7.50
CA THR A 18 -17.54 -1.30 8.81
C THR A 18 -17.26 0.17 9.14
N PRO A 19 -18.13 0.85 9.95
CA PRO A 19 -17.89 2.25 10.36
C PRO A 19 -16.50 2.48 10.98
N GLU A 20 -15.95 1.50 11.69
CA GLU A 20 -14.60 1.54 12.27
C GLU A 20 -13.52 1.57 11.17
N LEU A 21 -13.73 0.86 10.08
CA LEU A 21 -12.82 0.78 8.96
C LEU A 21 -12.79 2.08 8.16
N ASP A 22 -13.94 2.69 7.96
CA ASP A 22 -14.06 3.99 7.27
C ASP A 22 -13.47 5.11 8.11
N ALA A 23 -13.61 5.05 9.44
CA ALA A 23 -12.96 5.97 10.38
C ALA A 23 -11.43 5.85 10.34
N LEU A 24 -10.88 4.65 10.14
CA LEU A 24 -9.44 4.45 9.96
C LEU A 24 -8.90 5.03 8.65
N LEU A 25 -9.67 4.96 7.56
CA LEU A 25 -9.32 5.58 6.27
C LEU A 25 -9.36 7.11 6.36
N ALA A 26 -10.34 7.66 7.07
CA ALA A 26 -10.49 9.10 7.26
C ALA A 26 -9.42 9.70 8.18
N LYS A 27 -8.74 8.88 8.99
CA LYS A 27 -7.73 9.34 9.93
C LYS A 27 -6.46 9.78 9.19
N GLN A 28 -6.22 11.09 9.17
CA GLN A 28 -4.98 11.64 8.63
C GLN A 28 -3.80 11.22 9.53
N SER A 29 -2.86 10.48 8.98
CA SER A 29 -1.60 10.18 9.66
C SER A 29 -0.61 11.31 9.40
N ARG A 30 0.22 11.64 10.39
CA ARG A 30 1.34 12.55 10.17
C ARG A 30 2.31 11.91 9.17
N PRO A 31 2.72 12.60 8.10
CA PRO A 31 3.73 12.09 7.19
C PRO A 31 5.05 11.85 7.92
N ASP A 32 5.79 10.84 7.47
CA ASP A 32 7.16 10.61 7.91
C ASP A 32 8.08 11.74 7.43
N ASN A 33 8.87 12.28 8.34
CA ASN A 33 9.86 13.33 8.08
C ASN A 33 11.23 13.00 8.71
N ALA A 34 11.47 11.75 9.08
CA ALA A 34 12.74 11.32 9.64
C ALA A 34 13.87 11.51 8.63
N ALA A 35 14.94 12.22 9.00
CA ALA A 35 16.04 12.56 8.08
C ALA A 35 16.69 11.31 7.45
N ALA A 36 16.83 10.23 8.19
CA ALA A 36 17.37 8.96 7.67
C ALA A 36 16.50 8.40 6.53
N ASN A 37 15.17 8.47 6.65
CA ASN A 37 14.24 7.99 5.64
C ASN A 37 14.22 8.88 4.38
N GLY A 38 14.59 10.16 4.53
CA GLY A 38 14.77 11.09 3.41
C GLY A 38 15.91 10.72 2.46
N SER A 39 16.85 9.88 2.88
CA SER A 39 17.96 9.37 2.05
C SER A 39 17.65 8.01 1.40
N SER A 40 16.45 7.47 1.57
CA SER A 40 16.03 6.19 0.99
C SER A 40 15.92 6.25 -0.53
N ILE A 41 16.36 5.18 -1.20
CA ILE A 41 16.29 5.03 -2.65
C ILE A 41 15.07 4.18 -3.00
N ALA A 42 14.05 4.83 -3.57
CA ALA A 42 12.92 4.15 -4.19
C ALA A 42 13.19 3.96 -5.69
N PHE A 43 12.78 2.83 -6.26
CA PHE A 43 13.00 2.54 -7.68
C PHE A 43 11.92 1.62 -8.27
N LEU A 44 11.74 1.73 -9.57
CA LEU A 44 10.95 0.82 -10.39
C LEU A 44 11.89 -0.13 -11.11
N ALA A 45 11.75 -1.43 -10.84
CA ALA A 45 12.44 -2.48 -11.59
C ALA A 45 11.52 -3.00 -12.70
N GLU A 46 12.02 -3.01 -13.93
CA GLU A 46 11.33 -3.57 -15.10
C GLU A 46 12.26 -4.56 -15.79
N PHE A 47 11.82 -5.82 -15.94
CA PHE A 47 12.59 -6.88 -16.58
C PHE A 47 11.68 -7.93 -17.20
N ALA A 48 11.97 -8.34 -18.43
CA ALA A 48 11.24 -9.40 -19.15
C ALA A 48 9.70 -9.22 -19.12
N GLY A 49 9.22 -7.99 -19.26
CA GLY A 49 7.79 -7.67 -19.24
C GLY A 49 7.14 -7.69 -17.86
N LYS A 50 7.93 -7.85 -16.80
CA LYS A 50 7.50 -7.76 -15.39
C LYS A 50 8.00 -6.50 -14.74
N SER A 51 7.28 -6.05 -13.72
CA SER A 51 7.60 -4.81 -13.02
C SER A 51 7.37 -4.92 -11.51
N CYS A 52 8.28 -4.33 -10.74
CA CYS A 52 8.16 -4.25 -9.29
C CYS A 52 8.56 -2.85 -8.81
N LEU A 53 7.69 -2.21 -8.06
CA LEU A 53 7.95 -0.91 -7.45
C LEU A 53 8.45 -1.09 -6.01
N PHE A 54 9.67 -0.65 -5.73
CA PHE A 54 10.27 -0.63 -4.40
C PHE A 54 10.22 0.80 -3.85
N LEU A 55 9.42 0.99 -2.77
CA LEU A 55 9.21 2.32 -2.20
C LEU A 55 10.21 2.68 -1.09
N ALA A 56 10.99 1.70 -0.62
CA ALA A 56 11.93 1.84 0.50
C ALA A 56 11.25 2.50 1.73
N ASP A 57 11.98 3.32 2.47
CA ASP A 57 11.44 4.10 3.59
C ASP A 57 11.28 5.59 3.22
N ALA A 58 11.25 5.88 1.90
CA ALA A 58 11.24 7.23 1.38
C ALA A 58 10.02 8.05 1.83
N HIS A 59 10.22 9.35 1.94
CA HIS A 59 9.16 10.28 2.32
C HIS A 59 8.02 10.27 1.29
N PRO A 60 6.77 10.26 1.72
CA PRO A 60 5.61 10.10 0.83
C PRO A 60 5.42 11.27 -0.15
N ASP A 61 5.77 12.49 0.23
CA ASP A 61 5.72 13.68 -0.64
C ASP A 61 6.72 13.57 -1.80
N VAL A 62 7.94 13.11 -1.52
CA VAL A 62 8.99 12.86 -2.52
C VAL A 62 8.56 11.75 -3.49
N LEU A 63 7.99 10.66 -2.96
CA LEU A 63 7.45 9.56 -3.76
C LEU A 63 6.31 10.04 -4.66
N CYS A 64 5.34 10.76 -4.11
CA CYS A 64 4.21 11.30 -4.86
C CYS A 64 4.68 12.26 -5.98
N ALA A 65 5.61 13.18 -5.68
CA ALA A 65 6.16 14.09 -6.69
C ALA A 65 6.88 13.34 -7.81
N SER A 66 7.68 12.32 -7.47
CA SER A 66 8.42 11.50 -8.44
C SER A 66 7.48 10.66 -9.30
N LEU A 67 6.49 10.01 -8.69
CA LEU A 67 5.49 9.24 -9.44
C LEU A 67 4.67 10.13 -10.37
N LYS A 68 4.21 11.30 -9.92
CA LYS A 68 3.47 12.24 -10.77
C LYS A 68 4.27 12.64 -12.01
N ARG A 69 5.59 12.90 -11.88
CA ARG A 69 6.47 13.15 -13.03
C ARG A 69 6.55 11.96 -13.98
N LEU A 70 6.71 10.74 -13.44
CA LEU A 70 6.75 9.51 -14.23
C LEU A 70 5.42 9.28 -14.97
N LEU A 71 4.28 9.45 -14.30
CA LEU A 71 2.96 9.29 -14.87
C LEU A 71 2.71 10.30 -16.01
N ALA A 72 3.12 11.55 -15.83
CA ALA A 72 3.04 12.58 -16.87
C ALA A 72 3.89 12.22 -18.09
N ALA A 73 5.13 11.75 -17.90
CA ALA A 73 6.02 11.32 -18.97
C ALA A 73 5.47 10.09 -19.72
N ARG A 74 4.85 9.16 -19.01
CA ARG A 74 4.20 7.97 -19.59
C ARG A 74 2.78 8.23 -20.13
N ARG A 75 2.22 9.41 -19.90
CA ARG A 75 0.84 9.82 -20.26
C ARG A 75 -0.22 8.86 -19.72
N VAL A 76 -0.06 8.43 -18.47
CA VAL A 76 -0.99 7.55 -17.75
C VAL A 76 -1.43 8.17 -16.45
N GLN A 77 -2.59 7.74 -15.92
CA GLN A 77 -3.16 8.27 -14.67
C GLN A 77 -2.63 7.55 -13.43
N ARG A 78 -2.26 6.28 -13.57
CA ARG A 78 -1.73 5.44 -12.49
C ARG A 78 -0.59 4.59 -13.01
N LEU A 79 0.38 4.32 -12.16
CA LEU A 79 1.45 3.38 -12.43
C LEU A 79 0.95 1.96 -12.20
N VAL A 80 0.82 1.19 -13.27
CA VAL A 80 0.45 -0.23 -13.20
C VAL A 80 1.72 -1.05 -13.12
N VAL A 81 1.83 -1.88 -12.08
CA VAL A 81 2.99 -2.76 -11.84
C VAL A 81 2.53 -4.13 -11.35
N ASP A 82 3.35 -5.18 -11.54
CA ASP A 82 3.02 -6.54 -11.10
C ASP A 82 3.11 -6.71 -9.59
N ALA A 83 4.00 -5.97 -8.92
CA ALA A 83 4.12 -5.97 -7.46
C ALA A 83 4.60 -4.64 -6.90
N VAL A 84 4.25 -4.38 -5.65
CA VAL A 84 4.73 -3.22 -4.87
C VAL A 84 5.32 -3.71 -3.55
N LYS A 85 6.58 -3.42 -3.28
CA LYS A 85 7.12 -3.48 -1.93
C LYS A 85 6.68 -2.22 -1.19
N VAL A 86 5.75 -2.37 -0.25
CA VAL A 86 5.12 -1.27 0.47
C VAL A 86 6.15 -0.45 1.24
N SER A 87 5.95 0.88 1.25
CA SER A 87 6.85 1.82 1.90
C SER A 87 6.94 1.58 3.41
N HIS A 88 8.16 1.71 3.94
CA HIS A 88 8.50 1.68 5.36
C HIS A 88 7.75 0.57 6.11
N HIS A 89 7.84 -0.66 5.58
CA HIS A 89 7.24 -1.87 6.15
C HIS A 89 5.71 -1.82 6.38
N GLY A 90 5.02 -0.88 5.76
CA GLY A 90 3.61 -0.61 5.98
C GLY A 90 3.35 0.41 7.10
N SER A 91 4.25 1.39 7.28
CA SER A 91 4.01 2.56 8.12
C SER A 91 2.86 3.40 7.56
N LYS A 92 1.95 3.83 8.41
CA LYS A 92 0.86 4.76 8.04
C LYS A 92 1.34 6.15 7.65
N GLY A 93 2.51 6.55 8.13
CA GLY A 93 3.15 7.82 7.79
C GLY A 93 3.71 7.84 6.37
N ASN A 94 4.13 6.68 5.84
CA ASN A 94 4.72 6.53 4.52
C ASN A 94 3.74 5.97 3.47
N THR A 95 2.82 5.10 3.87
CA THR A 95 1.79 4.52 3.00
C THR A 95 0.54 5.40 3.02
N THR A 96 0.63 6.58 2.40
CA THR A 96 -0.45 7.57 2.39
C THR A 96 -1.52 7.23 1.36
N ASP A 97 -2.71 7.80 1.54
CA ASP A 97 -3.82 7.63 0.62
C ASP A 97 -3.51 8.22 -0.77
N GLU A 98 -2.81 9.37 -0.81
CA GLU A 98 -2.36 10.00 -2.04
C GLU A 98 -1.38 9.07 -2.80
N LEU A 99 -0.36 8.54 -2.11
CA LEU A 99 0.60 7.62 -2.72
C LEU A 99 -0.09 6.39 -3.33
N MET A 100 -0.99 5.76 -2.58
CA MET A 100 -1.71 4.58 -3.04
C MET A 100 -2.67 4.90 -4.21
N SER A 101 -3.17 6.13 -4.31
CA SER A 101 -4.00 6.54 -5.44
C SER A 101 -3.25 6.63 -6.78
N LEU A 102 -1.93 6.77 -6.74
CA LEU A 102 -1.07 6.86 -7.93
C LEU A 102 -0.61 5.49 -8.46
N ILE A 103 -0.83 4.42 -7.70
CA ILE A 103 -0.30 3.08 -7.98
C ILE A 103 -1.46 2.10 -8.18
N GLU A 104 -1.25 1.14 -9.07
CA GLU A 104 -2.12 0.00 -9.26
C GLU A 104 -1.29 -1.28 -9.36
N SER A 105 -1.62 -2.29 -8.55
CA SER A 105 -0.91 -3.56 -8.52
C SER A 105 -1.81 -4.68 -8.01
N PRO A 106 -1.66 -5.90 -8.52
CA PRO A 106 -2.29 -7.07 -7.92
C PRO A 106 -1.62 -7.51 -6.61
N ARG A 107 -0.34 -7.16 -6.37
CA ARG A 107 0.44 -7.71 -5.25
C ARG A 107 1.09 -6.61 -4.43
N PHE A 108 0.91 -6.67 -3.12
CA PHE A 108 1.54 -5.76 -2.15
C PHE A 108 2.32 -6.55 -1.11
N LEU A 109 3.62 -6.23 -0.96
CA LEU A 109 4.57 -6.97 -0.15
C LEU A 109 4.88 -6.21 1.13
N PHE A 110 4.55 -6.80 2.29
CA PHE A 110 4.85 -6.28 3.62
C PHE A 110 6.00 -7.09 4.24
N SER A 111 7.17 -6.50 4.37
CA SER A 111 8.38 -7.17 4.83
C SER A 111 8.75 -6.67 6.23
N THR A 112 8.15 -7.26 7.25
CA THR A 112 8.39 -6.92 8.65
C THR A 112 7.90 -8.04 9.57
N ASN A 113 8.57 -8.20 10.71
CA ASN A 113 8.09 -9.02 11.82
C ASN A 113 7.34 -8.20 12.89
N GLY A 114 7.32 -6.87 12.74
CA GLY A 114 6.67 -5.96 13.68
C GLY A 114 7.43 -5.68 14.97
N ALA A 115 8.60 -6.30 15.20
CA ALA A 115 9.26 -6.31 16.49
C ALA A 115 9.71 -4.91 16.97
N GLN A 116 10.11 -4.03 16.06
CA GLN A 116 10.69 -2.73 16.42
C GLN A 116 9.63 -1.62 16.49
N PHE A 117 8.75 -1.52 15.49
CA PHE A 117 7.81 -0.40 15.34
C PHE A 117 6.33 -0.83 15.27
N GLY A 118 6.05 -2.12 15.43
CA GLY A 118 4.67 -2.63 15.36
C GLY A 118 4.05 -2.63 13.96
N HIS A 119 4.86 -2.49 12.91
CA HIS A 119 4.35 -2.51 11.54
C HIS A 119 3.93 -3.93 11.08
N PRO A 120 3.02 -4.03 10.11
CA PRO A 120 2.36 -2.93 9.40
C PRO A 120 1.26 -2.27 10.25
N ASP A 121 1.07 -0.95 10.07
CA ASP A 121 -0.07 -0.23 10.63
C ASP A 121 -1.37 -0.63 9.92
N LYS A 122 -2.45 -0.75 10.68
CA LYS A 122 -3.78 -1.11 10.14
C LYS A 122 -4.26 -0.13 9.08
N GLU A 123 -4.02 1.17 9.29
CA GLU A 123 -4.35 2.23 8.35
C GLU A 123 -3.63 2.05 7.01
N ALA A 124 -2.34 1.66 7.03
CA ALA A 124 -1.57 1.42 5.80
C ALA A 124 -2.15 0.25 4.99
N VAL A 125 -2.42 -0.88 5.64
CA VAL A 125 -3.02 -2.04 4.99
C VAL A 125 -4.41 -1.70 4.42
N ARG A 126 -5.22 -0.95 5.17
CA ARG A 126 -6.55 -0.50 4.72
C ARG A 126 -6.48 0.41 3.49
N ARG A 127 -5.51 1.33 3.44
CA ARG A 127 -5.31 2.19 2.27
C ARG A 127 -4.93 1.39 1.03
N VAL A 128 -4.05 0.39 1.18
CA VAL A 128 -3.71 -0.53 0.09
C VAL A 128 -4.97 -1.23 -0.43
N ILE A 129 -5.77 -1.83 0.44
CA ILE A 129 -7.01 -2.52 0.06
C ILE A 129 -8.00 -1.55 -0.59
N GLY A 130 -8.26 -0.41 0.05
CA GLY A 130 -9.27 0.56 -0.40
C GLY A 130 -8.93 1.26 -1.72
N ARG A 131 -7.64 1.30 -2.11
CA ARG A 131 -7.22 1.87 -3.40
C ARG A 131 -7.02 0.84 -4.51
N SER A 132 -7.14 -0.44 -4.21
CA SER A 132 -7.09 -1.54 -5.19
C SER A 132 -8.47 -1.76 -5.80
N VAL A 133 -8.91 -0.81 -6.65
CA VAL A 133 -10.29 -0.75 -7.14
C VAL A 133 -10.57 -1.64 -8.36
N ARG A 134 -9.55 -2.00 -9.16
CA ARG A 134 -9.73 -2.76 -10.40
C ARG A 134 -9.66 -4.27 -10.22
N GLN A 135 -8.97 -4.71 -9.16
CA GLN A 135 -8.76 -6.13 -8.91
C GLN A 135 -8.62 -6.39 -7.41
N LYS A 136 -8.92 -7.60 -7.01
CA LYS A 136 -8.73 -8.08 -5.65
C LYS A 136 -7.23 -8.13 -5.34
N PRO A 137 -6.70 -7.33 -4.38
CA PRO A 137 -5.28 -7.34 -4.09
C PRO A 137 -4.86 -8.57 -3.30
N GLU A 138 -3.67 -9.06 -3.57
CA GLU A 138 -2.94 -10.04 -2.79
C GLU A 138 -1.96 -9.32 -1.85
N LEU A 139 -2.09 -9.55 -0.56
CA LEU A 139 -1.24 -8.98 0.48
C LEU A 139 -0.28 -10.04 1.00
N TYR A 140 0.98 -9.90 0.67
CA TYR A 140 2.04 -10.84 1.06
C TYR A 140 2.72 -10.37 2.34
N PHE A 141 2.68 -11.19 3.39
CA PHE A 141 3.34 -10.93 4.66
C PHE A 141 4.45 -11.96 4.89
N ASN A 142 5.70 -11.52 5.00
CA ASN A 142 6.83 -12.43 5.24
C ASN A 142 6.89 -12.99 6.66
N TYR A 143 6.14 -12.42 7.60
CA TYR A 143 5.94 -12.92 8.96
C TYR A 143 4.47 -12.84 9.37
N LEU A 144 4.01 -13.79 10.17
CA LEU A 144 2.78 -13.68 10.93
C LEU A 144 3.13 -13.14 12.33
N SER A 145 2.54 -12.01 12.71
CA SER A 145 2.78 -11.34 13.98
C SER A 145 1.47 -10.81 14.58
N ASP A 146 1.52 -10.36 15.84
CA ASP A 146 0.35 -9.74 16.48
C ASP A 146 -0.15 -8.47 15.75
N HIS A 147 0.73 -7.82 14.99
CA HIS A 147 0.42 -6.60 14.25
C HIS A 147 -0.31 -6.85 12.92
N ASN A 148 -0.25 -8.08 12.39
CA ASN A 148 -0.87 -8.41 11.09
C ASN A 148 -1.77 -9.65 11.11
N LYS A 149 -1.86 -10.41 12.21
CA LYS A 149 -2.66 -11.65 12.31
C LYS A 149 -4.13 -11.46 11.96
N GLU A 150 -4.68 -10.27 12.20
CA GLU A 150 -6.06 -9.96 11.86
C GLU A 150 -6.33 -10.03 10.34
N TRP A 151 -5.34 -9.77 9.49
CA TRP A 151 -5.43 -9.86 8.04
C TRP A 151 -5.45 -11.29 7.51
N ASN A 152 -5.19 -12.29 8.38
CA ASN A 152 -5.31 -13.71 8.07
C ASN A 152 -6.75 -14.24 8.24
N SER A 153 -7.67 -13.46 8.80
CA SER A 153 -9.07 -13.84 8.99
C SER A 153 -9.78 -14.01 7.64
N VAL A 154 -10.37 -15.18 7.41
CA VAL A 154 -11.14 -15.51 6.19
C VAL A 154 -12.34 -14.57 6.03
N ASP A 155 -13.05 -14.26 7.11
CA ASP A 155 -14.21 -13.37 7.07
C ASP A 155 -13.81 -11.94 6.70
N ARG A 156 -12.68 -11.46 7.25
CA ARG A 156 -12.14 -10.15 6.90
C ARG A 156 -11.69 -10.09 5.43
N GLN A 157 -11.02 -11.13 4.94
CA GLN A 157 -10.62 -11.22 3.53
C GLN A 157 -11.84 -11.21 2.60
N ARG A 158 -12.91 -11.90 2.96
CA ARG A 158 -14.16 -11.89 2.20
C ARG A 158 -14.84 -10.53 2.23
N THR A 159 -14.99 -9.94 3.43
CA THR A 159 -15.66 -8.65 3.64
C THR A 159 -14.96 -7.50 2.93
N LEU A 160 -13.62 -7.47 2.96
CA LEU A 160 -12.82 -6.38 2.42
C LEU A 160 -12.25 -6.67 1.03
N ASN A 161 -12.61 -7.80 0.44
CA ASN A 161 -12.23 -8.22 -0.90
C ASN A 161 -10.71 -8.19 -1.16
N TYR A 162 -9.93 -8.87 -0.32
CA TYR A 162 -8.48 -9.08 -0.52
C TYR A 162 -8.10 -10.53 -0.26
N THR A 163 -6.87 -10.93 -0.62
CA THR A 163 -6.26 -12.21 -0.25
C THR A 163 -5.04 -11.95 0.62
N GLY A 164 -5.02 -12.48 1.84
CA GLY A 164 -3.85 -12.46 2.72
C GLY A 164 -3.01 -13.72 2.52
N ILE A 165 -1.73 -13.54 2.21
CA ILE A 165 -0.77 -14.63 1.98
C ILE A 165 0.35 -14.45 3.01
N PHE A 166 0.49 -15.44 3.88
CA PHE A 166 1.47 -15.43 4.96
C PHE A 166 2.54 -16.49 4.71
N ASN A 167 3.79 -16.13 5.01
CA ASN A 167 4.89 -17.08 4.89
C ASN A 167 4.69 -18.25 5.88
N PRO A 168 4.53 -19.48 5.40
CA PRO A 168 4.34 -20.64 6.29
C PRO A 168 5.60 -20.98 7.09
N ASN A 169 6.78 -20.61 6.55
CA ASN A 169 8.09 -20.90 7.14
C ASN A 169 8.74 -19.59 7.61
N GLN A 170 8.35 -19.12 8.78
CA GLN A 170 8.91 -17.89 9.36
C GLN A 170 10.42 -18.02 9.52
N GLY A 171 11.16 -17.01 9.05
CA GLY A 171 12.61 -17.01 9.00
C GLY A 171 13.22 -17.45 7.66
N SER A 172 12.42 -18.03 6.76
CA SER A 172 12.82 -18.30 5.38
C SER A 172 12.31 -17.20 4.43
N PRO A 173 12.92 -17.01 3.25
CA PRO A 173 12.41 -16.08 2.25
C PRO A 173 11.01 -16.45 1.78
N LEU A 174 10.14 -15.46 1.63
CA LEU A 174 8.87 -15.60 0.93
C LEU A 174 9.09 -15.29 -0.55
N VAL A 175 8.93 -16.29 -1.42
CA VAL A 175 9.08 -16.14 -2.86
C VAL A 175 7.74 -15.74 -3.47
N VAL A 176 7.74 -14.67 -4.26
CA VAL A 176 6.56 -14.16 -4.96
C VAL A 176 6.82 -14.26 -6.47
N GLN A 177 5.97 -15.01 -7.17
CA GLN A 177 6.03 -15.10 -8.64
C GLN A 177 5.26 -13.92 -9.25
N LEU A 178 5.89 -13.24 -10.24
CA LEU A 178 5.31 -12.12 -10.97
C LEU A 178 4.72 -12.54 -12.32
#